data_d5d145b4efa8f6aa01dc86b2d170d77e
#
_entry.id   d5d145b4efa8f6aa01dc86b2d170d77e
#
_cell.length_a   1.000
_cell.length_b   1.000
_cell.length_c   1.000
_cell.angle_alpha   90.00
_cell.angle_beta   90.00
_cell.angle_gamma   90.00
#
_symmetry.space_group_name_H-M   'P 1'
#
loop_
_entity.id
_entity.type
_entity.pdbx_description
1 polymer ?
#
loop_
_entity_poly.entity_id
_entity_poly.type
_entity_poly.pdbx_seq_one_letter_code
_entity_poly.pdbx_strand_id
1 'polypeptide(L)'
;DDAEKRVGVLLSLPTRGESGSPMVSNNAYNVLSKMNELAMYNEISPLIILDNAKIEKMYRGLTVKQFWPTVNNTISGLFHVFNVLTNQSSPYTSFDPTDYATVLRCGGVMVMGVAKLKEFEDEQTVSKAVKTNIEKTLLTDVELSHARVAACVAVGGKDIMENTAGLMDSLSYGFDTLSSLCPAATLHRGIYEDNKDSLRLFTLVS
;
A
#
# COMPACT_ATOMS: atom_id res chain seq x y z
N ASP A 1 -29.66 -9.40 1.85
CA ASP A 1 -28.27 -9.55 2.29
C ASP A 1 -27.83 -8.25 2.92
N ASP A 2 -27.94 -8.16 4.25
CA ASP A 2 -27.29 -7.10 5.02
C ASP A 2 -25.79 -7.39 5.03
N ALA A 3 -25.11 -6.94 3.99
CA ALA A 3 -23.67 -6.95 4.00
C ALA A 3 -23.21 -6.09 5.18
N GLU A 4 -22.61 -6.71 6.18
CA GLU A 4 -22.12 -6.07 7.38
C GLU A 4 -21.24 -4.89 7.01
N LYS A 5 -21.76 -3.67 7.20
CA LYS A 5 -21.04 -2.44 6.89
C LYS A 5 -19.90 -2.28 7.88
N ARG A 6 -18.68 -2.35 7.39
CA ARG A 6 -17.47 -2.12 8.19
C ARG A 6 -16.97 -0.70 7.99
N VAL A 7 -16.40 -0.14 9.02
CA VAL A 7 -15.82 1.20 9.01
C VAL A 7 -14.31 1.07 8.97
N GLY A 8 -13.70 1.58 7.90
CA GLY A 8 -12.26 1.81 7.85
C GLY A 8 -11.91 3.19 8.40
N VAL A 9 -10.75 3.32 9.01
CA VAL A 9 -10.25 4.57 9.58
C VAL A 9 -8.91 4.94 8.95
N LEU A 10 -8.81 6.17 8.45
CA LEU A 10 -7.57 6.80 8.05
C LEU A 10 -7.22 7.86 9.09
N LEU A 11 -6.16 7.62 9.84
CA LEU A 11 -5.67 8.49 10.91
C LEU A 11 -4.36 9.15 10.50
N SER A 12 -4.24 10.47 10.65
CA SER A 12 -2.97 11.17 10.45
C SER A 12 -2.32 11.51 11.79
N LEU A 13 -1.02 11.19 11.91
CA LEU A 13 -0.22 11.60 13.03
C LEU A 13 0.27 13.05 12.85
N PRO A 14 0.54 13.78 13.93
CA PRO A 14 1.04 15.14 13.85
C PRO A 14 2.40 15.22 13.18
N THR A 15 2.69 16.38 12.59
CA THR A 15 4.03 16.72 12.09
C THR A 15 5.04 16.84 13.23
N ARG A 16 6.34 16.90 12.90
CA ARG A 16 7.38 17.12 13.91
C ARG A 16 7.23 18.43 14.68
N GLY A 17 6.80 19.49 13.98
CA GLY A 17 6.57 20.79 14.60
C GLY A 17 5.41 20.76 15.61
N GLU A 18 4.32 20.13 15.24
CA GLU A 18 3.13 19.96 16.11
C GLU A 18 3.40 19.05 17.32
N SER A 19 4.20 17.98 17.12
CA SER A 19 4.61 17.03 18.17
C SER A 19 5.49 17.66 19.26
N GLY A 20 6.00 18.87 19.05
CA GLY A 20 6.70 19.65 20.07
C GLY A 20 5.80 20.08 21.24
N SER A 21 4.47 20.07 21.06
CA SER A 21 3.50 20.30 22.13
C SER A 21 3.18 19.00 22.87
N PRO A 22 3.42 18.91 24.20
CA PRO A 22 3.06 17.72 24.99
C PRO A 22 1.58 17.36 24.89
N MET A 23 0.71 18.37 24.83
CA MET A 23 -0.74 18.15 24.70
C MET A 23 -1.09 17.49 23.36
N VAL A 24 -0.50 17.94 22.26
CA VAL A 24 -0.71 17.35 20.92
C VAL A 24 -0.21 15.91 20.88
N SER A 25 0.99 15.66 21.41
CA SER A 25 1.57 14.32 21.46
C SER A 25 0.74 13.35 22.30
N ASN A 26 0.27 13.77 23.47
CA ASN A 26 -0.58 12.95 24.33
C ASN A 26 -1.94 12.65 23.69
N ASN A 27 -2.56 13.63 23.04
CA ASN A 27 -3.82 13.42 22.34
C ASN A 27 -3.65 12.46 21.17
N ALA A 28 -2.61 12.63 20.37
CA ALA A 28 -2.29 11.74 19.26
C ALA A 28 -2.07 10.30 19.75
N TYR A 29 -1.30 10.12 20.83
CA TYR A 29 -1.06 8.81 21.43
C TYR A 29 -2.35 8.15 21.93
N ASN A 30 -3.20 8.88 22.64
CA ASN A 30 -4.46 8.36 23.18
C ASN A 30 -5.41 7.93 22.05
N VAL A 31 -5.54 8.74 21.00
CA VAL A 31 -6.37 8.42 19.84
C VAL A 31 -5.81 7.22 19.11
N LEU A 32 -4.50 7.19 18.85
CA LEU A 32 -3.84 6.08 18.18
C LEU A 32 -4.02 4.76 18.95
N SER A 33 -3.79 4.79 20.27
CA SER A 33 -3.97 3.62 21.13
C SER A 33 -5.39 3.08 21.07
N LYS A 34 -6.40 3.96 21.11
CA LYS A 34 -7.79 3.54 21.02
C LYS A 34 -8.16 3.00 19.64
N MET A 35 -7.71 3.63 18.56
CA MET A 35 -7.94 3.15 17.20
C MET A 35 -7.26 1.79 16.97
N ASN A 36 -6.04 1.63 17.49
CA ASN A 36 -5.34 0.35 17.41
C ASN A 36 -6.08 -0.77 18.17
N GLU A 37 -6.59 -0.49 19.35
CA GLU A 37 -7.42 -1.43 20.12
C GLU A 37 -8.63 -1.88 19.30
N LEU A 38 -9.41 -0.92 18.76
CA LEU A 38 -10.57 -1.21 17.91
C LEU A 38 -10.22 -2.03 16.67
N ALA A 39 -9.05 -1.74 16.05
CA ALA A 39 -8.57 -2.49 14.89
C ALA A 39 -8.14 -3.92 15.26
N MET A 40 -7.50 -4.12 16.41
CA MET A 40 -7.12 -5.44 16.90
C MET A 40 -8.34 -6.34 17.19
N TYR A 41 -9.41 -5.76 17.72
CA TYR A 41 -10.70 -6.46 17.92
C TYR A 41 -11.57 -6.53 16.66
N ASN A 42 -11.06 -6.02 15.52
CA ASN A 42 -11.76 -5.99 14.24
C ASN A 42 -13.10 -5.21 14.27
N GLU A 43 -13.26 -4.28 15.22
CA GLU A 43 -14.40 -3.35 15.29
C GLU A 43 -14.30 -2.29 14.18
N ILE A 44 -13.06 -1.91 13.80
CA ILE A 44 -12.74 -1.13 12.61
C ILE A 44 -11.77 -1.90 11.70
N SER A 45 -11.93 -1.79 10.40
CA SER A 45 -11.02 -2.43 9.43
C SER A 45 -11.21 -1.83 8.03
N PRO A 46 -10.14 -1.35 7.39
CA PRO A 46 -8.76 -1.28 7.89
C PRO A 46 -8.50 -0.05 8.77
N LEU A 47 -7.45 -0.10 9.59
CA LEU A 47 -6.82 1.08 10.18
C LEU A 47 -5.59 1.47 9.37
N ILE A 48 -5.57 2.68 8.83
CA ILE A 48 -4.47 3.22 8.05
C ILE A 48 -3.93 4.45 8.76
N ILE A 49 -2.63 4.47 9.02
CA ILE A 49 -1.97 5.51 9.79
C ILE A 49 -1.00 6.27 8.89
N LEU A 50 -1.28 7.55 8.64
CA LEU A 50 -0.40 8.46 7.91
C LEU A 50 0.63 9.07 8.87
N ASP A 51 1.91 8.90 8.56
CA ASP A 51 2.99 9.53 9.33
C ASP A 51 3.41 10.86 8.68
N ASN A 52 2.84 11.97 9.14
CA ASN A 52 3.15 13.28 8.60
C ASN A 52 4.64 13.66 8.76
N ALA A 53 5.33 13.14 9.77
CA ALA A 53 6.76 13.37 9.92
C ALA A 53 7.60 12.61 8.86
N LYS A 54 7.14 11.42 8.42
CA LYS A 54 7.73 10.72 7.25
C LYS A 54 7.42 11.46 5.96
N ILE A 55 6.19 11.90 5.80
CA ILE A 55 5.72 12.66 4.62
C ILE A 55 6.56 13.92 4.43
N GLU A 56 6.81 14.69 5.50
CA GLU A 56 7.68 15.89 5.45
C GLU A 56 9.10 15.55 4.99
N LYS A 57 9.64 14.40 5.36
CA LYS A 57 10.97 13.97 4.90
C LYS A 57 10.98 13.53 3.44
N MET A 58 9.96 12.82 3.00
CA MET A 58 9.88 12.27 1.64
C MET A 58 9.63 13.34 0.59
N TYR A 59 8.84 14.35 0.91
CA TYR A 59 8.47 15.43 0.00
C TYR A 59 9.24 16.74 0.23
N ARG A 60 10.49 16.63 0.67
CA ARG A 60 11.37 17.80 0.78
C ARG A 60 11.52 18.50 -0.58
N GLY A 61 11.41 19.82 -0.58
CA GLY A 61 11.58 20.64 -1.79
C GLY A 61 10.26 20.99 -2.51
N LEU A 62 9.12 20.46 -2.09
CA LEU A 62 7.84 20.97 -2.55
C LEU A 62 7.55 22.36 -1.96
N THR A 63 6.88 23.20 -2.74
CA THR A 63 6.35 24.46 -2.23
C THR A 63 5.20 24.21 -1.26
N VAL A 64 4.93 25.16 -0.34
CA VAL A 64 3.80 25.08 0.59
C VAL A 64 2.46 24.81 -0.14
N LYS A 65 2.28 25.44 -1.31
CA LYS A 65 1.09 25.27 -2.15
C LYS A 65 0.95 23.85 -2.72
N GLN A 66 2.06 23.18 -3.00
CA GLN A 66 2.09 21.86 -3.64
C GLN A 66 2.05 20.70 -2.62
N PHE A 67 2.52 20.93 -1.40
CA PHE A 67 2.75 19.86 -0.43
C PHE A 67 1.51 19.02 -0.15
N TRP A 68 0.50 19.61 0.48
CA TRP A 68 -0.72 18.89 0.84
C TRP A 68 -1.51 18.33 -0.35
N PRO A 69 -1.69 19.07 -1.46
CA PRO A 69 -2.32 18.49 -2.65
C PRO A 69 -1.57 17.27 -3.18
N THR A 70 -0.23 17.27 -3.20
CA THR A 70 0.56 16.13 -3.67
C THR A 70 0.38 14.92 -2.74
N VAL A 71 0.47 15.11 -1.43
CA VAL A 71 0.28 14.06 -0.43
C VAL A 71 -1.12 13.46 -0.53
N ASN A 72 -2.14 14.29 -0.51
CA ASN A 72 -3.53 13.84 -0.54
C ASN A 72 -3.85 13.11 -1.85
N ASN A 73 -3.37 13.60 -2.98
CA ASN A 73 -3.56 12.95 -4.27
C ASN A 73 -2.82 11.60 -4.35
N THR A 74 -1.64 11.48 -3.72
CA THR A 74 -0.93 10.20 -3.68
C THR A 74 -1.73 9.17 -2.89
N ILE A 75 -2.22 9.52 -1.72
CA ILE A 75 -2.99 8.62 -0.85
C ILE A 75 -4.33 8.24 -1.47
N SER A 76 -5.10 9.23 -1.93
CA SER A 76 -6.40 8.96 -2.59
C SER A 76 -6.22 8.18 -3.88
N GLY A 77 -5.12 8.42 -4.61
CA GLY A 77 -4.76 7.70 -5.82
C GLY A 77 -4.52 6.21 -5.58
N LEU A 78 -3.91 5.83 -4.45
CA LEU A 78 -3.73 4.42 -4.09
C LEU A 78 -5.08 3.71 -3.92
N PHE A 79 -6.00 4.28 -3.14
CA PHE A 79 -7.34 3.73 -2.99
C PHE A 79 -8.10 3.65 -4.31
N HIS A 80 -8.01 4.72 -5.11
CA HIS A 80 -8.67 4.77 -6.42
C HIS A 80 -8.18 3.64 -7.34
N VAL A 81 -6.86 3.43 -7.40
CA VAL A 81 -6.27 2.38 -8.25
C VAL A 81 -6.78 1.00 -7.85
N PHE A 82 -6.75 0.65 -6.56
CA PHE A 82 -7.25 -0.65 -6.12
C PHE A 82 -8.74 -0.82 -6.40
N ASN A 83 -9.57 0.20 -6.16
CA ASN A 83 -10.99 0.16 -6.48
C ASN A 83 -11.26 -0.02 -7.99
N VAL A 84 -10.42 0.54 -8.85
CA VAL A 84 -10.54 0.36 -10.31
C VAL A 84 -10.08 -1.03 -10.73
N LEU A 85 -8.89 -1.45 -10.30
CA LEU A 85 -8.28 -2.71 -10.72
C LEU A 85 -9.11 -3.93 -10.31
N THR A 86 -9.67 -3.93 -9.11
CA THR A 86 -10.50 -5.05 -8.63
C THR A 86 -11.79 -5.24 -9.40
N ASN A 87 -12.26 -4.22 -10.11
CA ASN A 87 -13.44 -4.29 -10.97
C ASN A 87 -13.09 -4.49 -12.46
N GLN A 88 -11.83 -4.73 -12.78
CA GLN A 88 -11.36 -5.02 -14.15
C GLN A 88 -10.95 -6.50 -14.25
N SER A 89 -11.28 -7.12 -15.38
CA SER A 89 -10.69 -8.43 -15.70
C SER A 89 -9.26 -8.24 -16.20
N SER A 90 -8.39 -9.14 -15.83
CA SER A 90 -7.03 -9.23 -16.37
C SER A 90 -6.90 -10.43 -17.32
N PRO A 91 -6.19 -10.30 -18.43
CA PRO A 91 -5.84 -11.46 -19.27
C PRO A 91 -4.78 -12.35 -18.63
N TYR A 92 -4.14 -11.91 -17.53
CA TYR A 92 -3.06 -12.62 -16.83
C TYR A 92 -3.53 -13.18 -15.49
N THR A 93 -3.51 -12.36 -14.44
CA THR A 93 -3.94 -12.73 -13.08
C THR A 93 -4.78 -11.60 -12.51
N SER A 94 -6.01 -11.91 -12.12
CA SER A 94 -6.92 -10.93 -11.53
C SER A 94 -6.76 -10.88 -10.00
N PHE A 95 -6.68 -9.68 -9.47
CA PHE A 95 -6.88 -9.36 -8.06
C PHE A 95 -8.32 -8.86 -7.93
N ASP A 96 -9.22 -9.73 -7.55
CA ASP A 96 -10.66 -9.50 -7.65
C ASP A 96 -11.24 -8.75 -6.41
N PRO A 97 -12.54 -8.37 -6.43
CA PRO A 97 -13.16 -7.72 -5.28
C PRO A 97 -13.14 -8.54 -3.99
N THR A 98 -13.12 -9.89 -4.07
CA THR A 98 -13.05 -10.77 -2.92
C THR A 98 -11.67 -10.73 -2.28
N ASP A 99 -10.62 -10.76 -3.10
CA ASP A 99 -9.24 -10.59 -2.67
C ASP A 99 -9.05 -9.26 -1.94
N TYR A 100 -9.54 -8.17 -2.54
CA TYR A 100 -9.45 -6.84 -1.95
C TYR A 100 -10.24 -6.75 -0.65
N ALA A 101 -11.45 -7.28 -0.61
CA ALA A 101 -12.24 -7.33 0.61
C ALA A 101 -11.55 -8.14 1.72
N THR A 102 -10.84 -9.22 1.38
CA THR A 102 -10.05 -10.01 2.32
C THR A 102 -8.96 -9.18 2.96
N VAL A 103 -8.19 -8.41 2.18
CA VAL A 103 -7.17 -7.50 2.70
C VAL A 103 -7.79 -6.42 3.58
N LEU A 104 -8.86 -5.76 3.11
CA LEU A 104 -9.52 -4.67 3.85
C LEU A 104 -10.16 -5.14 5.17
N ARG A 105 -10.55 -6.40 5.28
CA ARG A 105 -11.25 -6.97 6.45
C ARG A 105 -10.33 -7.74 7.40
N CYS A 106 -9.04 -7.77 7.11
CA CYS A 106 -8.08 -8.54 7.90
C CYS A 106 -7.98 -8.06 9.37
N GLY A 107 -8.31 -6.80 9.63
CA GLY A 107 -8.13 -6.15 10.93
C GLY A 107 -6.68 -5.69 11.13
N GLY A 108 -6.42 -4.99 12.23
CA GLY A 108 -5.10 -4.42 12.49
C GLY A 108 -4.79 -3.21 11.63
N VAL A 109 -3.49 -2.92 11.49
CA VAL A 109 -3.00 -1.77 10.72
C VAL A 109 -2.65 -2.21 9.31
N MET A 110 -3.21 -1.53 8.31
CA MET A 110 -2.92 -1.78 6.91
C MET A 110 -1.93 -0.74 6.37
N VAL A 111 -0.93 -1.22 5.63
CA VAL A 111 -0.01 -0.38 4.88
C VAL A 111 -0.16 -0.59 3.38
N MET A 112 0.05 0.49 2.62
CA MET A 112 0.00 0.50 1.17
C MET A 112 1.24 1.16 0.62
N GLY A 113 1.71 0.68 -0.53
CA GLY A 113 2.84 1.28 -1.22
C GLY A 113 2.67 1.25 -2.73
N VAL A 114 3.40 2.14 -3.40
CA VAL A 114 3.50 2.17 -4.87
C VAL A 114 4.93 2.45 -5.29
N ALA A 115 5.43 1.66 -6.23
CA ALA A 115 6.68 1.95 -6.95
C ALA A 115 6.40 2.04 -8.44
N LYS A 116 7.10 2.96 -9.09
CA LYS A 116 7.14 3.09 -10.54
C LYS A 116 8.53 2.71 -11.04
N LEU A 117 8.59 1.71 -11.90
CA LEU A 117 9.81 1.21 -12.50
C LEU A 117 9.91 1.70 -13.95
N LYS A 118 11.10 2.15 -14.33
CA LYS A 118 11.46 2.44 -15.72
C LYS A 118 12.33 1.34 -16.32
N GLU A 119 13.11 0.68 -15.46
CA GLU A 119 13.98 -0.45 -15.79
C GLU A 119 13.48 -1.64 -14.96
N PHE A 120 13.23 -2.76 -15.56
CA PHE A 120 12.62 -3.94 -14.94
C PHE A 120 13.09 -5.27 -15.58
N GLU A 121 14.10 -5.21 -16.42
CA GLU A 121 14.68 -6.38 -17.07
C GLU A 121 15.50 -7.26 -16.11
N ASP A 122 16.00 -6.66 -15.00
CA ASP A 122 16.70 -7.39 -13.95
C ASP A 122 15.70 -7.83 -12.87
N GLU A 123 15.63 -9.13 -12.60
CA GLU A 123 14.83 -9.78 -11.57
C GLU A 123 14.97 -9.12 -10.20
N GLN A 124 16.18 -8.69 -9.83
CA GLN A 124 16.45 -8.01 -8.58
C GLN A 124 15.81 -6.62 -8.51
N THR A 125 15.56 -5.96 -9.64
CA THR A 125 14.97 -4.62 -9.68
C THR A 125 13.53 -4.67 -9.19
N VAL A 126 12.73 -5.63 -9.62
CA VAL A 126 11.35 -5.82 -9.17
C VAL A 126 11.32 -6.19 -7.67
N SER A 127 12.16 -7.11 -7.23
CA SER A 127 12.28 -7.49 -5.81
C SER A 127 12.67 -6.32 -4.92
N LYS A 128 13.66 -5.51 -5.31
CA LYS A 128 14.07 -4.30 -4.59
C LYS A 128 12.94 -3.26 -4.55
N ALA A 129 12.16 -3.15 -5.61
CA ALA A 129 11.03 -2.24 -5.67
C ALA A 129 9.91 -2.65 -4.70
N VAL A 130 9.57 -3.94 -4.62
CA VAL A 130 8.61 -4.48 -3.67
C VAL A 130 9.06 -4.20 -2.24
N LYS A 131 10.32 -4.49 -1.90
CA LYS A 131 10.89 -4.21 -0.58
C LYS A 131 10.83 -2.72 -0.25
N THR A 132 11.30 -1.87 -1.17
CA THR A 132 11.29 -0.41 -1.01
C THR A 132 9.88 0.14 -0.83
N ASN A 133 8.90 -0.44 -1.52
CA ASN A 133 7.50 -0.06 -1.45
C ASN A 133 6.93 -0.13 -0.02
N ILE A 134 7.33 -1.15 0.71
CA ILE A 134 6.86 -1.37 2.08
C ILE A 134 7.70 -0.58 3.08
N GLU A 135 9.03 -0.54 2.90
CA GLU A 135 9.94 0.18 3.79
C GLU A 135 9.84 1.71 3.68
N LYS A 136 9.48 2.23 2.49
CA LYS A 136 9.38 3.68 2.21
C LYS A 136 7.96 4.14 1.93
N THR A 137 6.99 3.56 2.59
CA THR A 137 5.60 4.03 2.51
C THR A 137 5.42 5.38 3.23
N LEU A 138 4.40 6.14 2.83
CA LEU A 138 3.94 7.35 3.53
C LEU A 138 3.25 7.02 4.87
N LEU A 139 2.97 5.76 5.07
CA LEU A 139 2.27 5.23 6.24
C LEU A 139 3.27 4.90 7.36
N THR A 140 2.74 4.59 8.52
CA THR A 140 3.56 4.14 9.65
C THR A 140 4.31 2.85 9.33
N ASP A 141 5.41 2.62 10.05
CA ASP A 141 6.12 1.34 9.98
C ASP A 141 5.31 0.27 10.74
N VAL A 142 5.29 -0.93 10.18
CA VAL A 142 4.61 -2.09 10.77
C VAL A 142 5.56 -3.28 10.80
N GLU A 143 5.31 -4.20 11.74
CA GLU A 143 6.04 -5.46 11.81
C GLU A 143 5.45 -6.47 10.80
N LEU A 144 6.16 -6.67 9.70
CA LEU A 144 5.69 -7.47 8.57
C LEU A 144 5.57 -8.97 8.88
N SER A 145 6.36 -9.46 9.85
CA SER A 145 6.30 -10.87 10.27
C SER A 145 4.96 -11.27 10.86
N HIS A 146 4.19 -10.30 11.34
CA HIS A 146 2.84 -10.50 11.88
C HIS A 146 1.72 -10.27 10.87
N ALA A 147 2.05 -9.88 9.64
CA ALA A 147 1.05 -9.71 8.59
C ALA A 147 0.33 -11.01 8.30
N ARG A 148 -0.99 -10.95 8.15
CA ARG A 148 -1.86 -12.11 7.87
C ARG A 148 -2.30 -12.18 6.43
N VAL A 149 -2.39 -11.04 5.79
CA VAL A 149 -2.77 -10.92 4.39
C VAL A 149 -1.87 -9.88 3.71
N ALA A 150 -1.40 -10.23 2.53
CA ALA A 150 -0.64 -9.31 1.68
C ALA A 150 -1.15 -9.38 0.24
N ALA A 151 -1.00 -8.30 -0.50
CA ALA A 151 -1.28 -8.28 -1.93
C ALA A 151 -0.18 -7.53 -2.67
N CYS A 152 0.17 -8.02 -3.84
CA CYS A 152 1.02 -7.33 -4.80
C CYS A 152 0.36 -7.31 -6.17
N VAL A 153 0.16 -6.12 -6.70
CA VAL A 153 -0.47 -5.92 -8.00
C VAL A 153 0.49 -5.17 -8.91
N ALA A 154 0.81 -5.81 -10.05
CA ALA A 154 1.63 -5.22 -11.11
C ALA A 154 0.73 -4.66 -12.21
N VAL A 155 1.02 -3.45 -12.66
CA VAL A 155 0.33 -2.80 -13.79
C VAL A 155 1.37 -2.27 -14.76
N GLY A 156 1.46 -2.86 -15.93
CA GLY A 156 2.40 -2.45 -16.98
C GLY A 156 1.70 -1.89 -18.21
N GLY A 157 2.40 -1.07 -18.98
CA GLY A 157 1.94 -0.69 -20.31
C GLY A 157 1.82 -1.91 -21.21
N LYS A 158 0.88 -1.89 -22.17
CA LYS A 158 0.63 -3.02 -23.06
C LYS A 158 1.89 -3.50 -23.77
N ASP A 159 2.69 -2.60 -24.32
CA ASP A 159 3.95 -2.93 -24.98
C ASP A 159 4.95 -3.62 -24.02
N ILE A 160 5.02 -3.15 -22.77
CA ILE A 160 5.86 -3.74 -21.73
C ILE A 160 5.40 -5.18 -21.44
N MET A 161 4.11 -5.40 -21.30
CA MET A 161 3.55 -6.70 -20.93
C MET A 161 3.67 -7.72 -22.06
N GLU A 162 3.57 -7.29 -23.34
CA GLU A 162 3.63 -8.17 -24.50
C GLU A 162 5.07 -8.43 -24.98
N ASN A 163 5.98 -7.45 -24.87
CA ASN A 163 7.27 -7.49 -25.57
C ASN A 163 8.50 -7.59 -24.67
N THR A 164 8.35 -7.55 -23.33
CA THR A 164 9.50 -7.70 -22.42
C THR A 164 9.72 -9.17 -22.06
N ALA A 165 10.76 -9.77 -22.65
CA ALA A 165 11.17 -11.13 -22.30
C ALA A 165 11.61 -11.21 -20.81
N GLY A 166 11.21 -12.28 -20.10
CA GLY A 166 11.57 -12.48 -18.70
C GLY A 166 10.78 -11.64 -17.68
N LEU A 167 9.84 -10.79 -18.12
CA LEU A 167 9.06 -9.96 -17.21
C LEU A 167 8.26 -10.81 -16.22
N MET A 168 7.69 -11.92 -16.65
CA MET A 168 6.91 -12.81 -15.78
C MET A 168 7.77 -13.40 -14.67
N ASP A 169 9.01 -13.76 -14.96
CA ASP A 169 9.96 -14.28 -13.97
C ASP A 169 10.31 -13.16 -12.97
N SER A 170 10.62 -11.96 -13.46
CA SER A 170 10.91 -10.79 -12.62
C SER A 170 9.74 -10.44 -11.69
N LEU A 171 8.49 -10.51 -12.17
CA LEU A 171 7.30 -10.31 -11.35
C LEU A 171 7.16 -11.41 -10.31
N SER A 172 7.42 -12.67 -10.67
CA SER A 172 7.37 -13.81 -9.75
C SER A 172 8.38 -13.65 -8.61
N TYR A 173 9.61 -13.24 -8.89
CA TYR A 173 10.61 -12.88 -7.87
C TYR A 173 10.13 -11.74 -6.95
N GLY A 174 9.44 -10.75 -7.49
CA GLY A 174 8.83 -9.68 -6.71
C GLY A 174 7.76 -10.20 -5.74
N PHE A 175 6.89 -11.07 -6.21
CA PHE A 175 5.85 -11.72 -5.38
C PHE A 175 6.48 -12.60 -4.29
N ASP A 176 7.51 -13.37 -4.61
CA ASP A 176 8.22 -14.21 -3.66
C ASP A 176 8.97 -13.37 -2.61
N THR A 177 9.47 -12.19 -2.99
CA THR A 177 10.03 -11.21 -2.06
C THR A 177 8.99 -10.76 -1.04
N LEU A 178 7.77 -10.40 -1.48
CA LEU A 178 6.69 -10.03 -0.55
C LEU A 178 6.31 -11.19 0.36
N SER A 179 6.20 -12.40 -0.18
CA SER A 179 5.93 -13.61 0.59
C SER A 179 6.99 -13.87 1.67
N SER A 180 8.27 -13.63 1.33
CA SER A 180 9.39 -13.78 2.28
C SER A 180 9.39 -12.72 3.37
N LEU A 181 8.95 -11.49 3.07
CA LEU A 181 8.82 -10.40 4.04
C LEU A 181 7.61 -10.60 4.97
N CYS A 182 6.57 -11.28 4.50
CA CYS A 182 5.33 -11.54 5.22
C CYS A 182 5.07 -13.07 5.31
N PRO A 183 5.90 -13.84 6.04
CA PRO A 183 5.91 -15.30 5.96
C PRO A 183 4.63 -15.96 6.49
N ALA A 184 3.85 -15.27 7.31
CA ALA A 184 2.58 -15.75 7.84
C ALA A 184 1.37 -15.31 7.00
N ALA A 185 1.57 -14.45 5.99
CA ALA A 185 0.49 -13.86 5.22
C ALA A 185 0.04 -14.75 4.06
N THR A 186 -1.27 -14.77 3.81
CA THR A 186 -1.81 -15.21 2.53
C THR A 186 -1.54 -14.11 1.48
N LEU A 187 -0.85 -14.48 0.39
CA LEU A 187 -0.49 -13.54 -0.67
C LEU A 187 -1.50 -13.59 -1.82
N HIS A 188 -2.15 -12.46 -2.07
CA HIS A 188 -2.96 -12.22 -3.26
C HIS A 188 -2.13 -11.51 -4.34
N ARG A 189 -2.33 -11.87 -5.60
CA ARG A 189 -1.55 -11.38 -6.74
C ARG A 189 -2.46 -10.82 -7.82
N GLY A 190 -2.01 -9.78 -8.50
CA GLY A 190 -2.68 -9.25 -9.68
C GLY A 190 -1.67 -8.78 -10.71
N ILE A 191 -1.97 -8.99 -11.98
CA ILE A 191 -1.16 -8.52 -13.11
C ILE A 191 -2.12 -7.91 -14.13
N TYR A 192 -1.96 -6.64 -14.42
CA TYR A 192 -2.83 -5.87 -15.31
C TYR A 192 -2.03 -5.11 -16.35
N GLU A 193 -2.66 -4.81 -17.46
CA GLU A 193 -2.13 -3.90 -18.46
C GLU A 193 -2.88 -2.57 -18.49
N ASP A 194 -2.19 -1.52 -18.88
CA ASP A 194 -2.80 -0.22 -19.18
C ASP A 194 -2.07 0.49 -20.33
N ASN A 195 -2.40 1.76 -20.58
CA ASN A 195 -1.84 2.54 -21.69
C ASN A 195 -0.63 3.40 -21.26
N LYS A 196 -0.02 3.15 -20.09
CA LYS A 196 1.11 3.95 -19.61
C LYS A 196 2.43 3.25 -19.88
N ASP A 197 3.39 4.01 -20.36
CA ASP A 197 4.76 3.54 -20.61
C ASP A 197 5.56 3.40 -19.30
N SER A 198 5.13 2.50 -18.42
CA SER A 198 5.82 2.21 -17.16
C SER A 198 5.24 0.97 -16.48
N LEU A 199 6.10 0.22 -15.80
CA LEU A 199 5.68 -0.82 -14.86
C LEU A 199 5.48 -0.19 -13.48
N ARG A 200 4.34 -0.46 -12.86
CA ARG A 200 3.99 0.01 -11.51
C ARG A 200 3.64 -1.19 -10.64
N LEU A 201 4.17 -1.19 -9.43
CA LEU A 201 3.90 -2.21 -8.43
C LEU A 201 3.14 -1.57 -7.27
N PHE A 202 2.02 -2.15 -6.93
CA PHE A 202 1.20 -1.73 -5.80
C PHE A 202 1.22 -2.84 -4.75
N THR A 203 1.46 -2.49 -3.50
CA THR A 203 1.47 -3.43 -2.39
C THR A 203 0.46 -3.05 -1.33
N LEU A 204 -0.20 -4.05 -0.75
CA LEU A 204 -1.05 -3.96 0.43
C LEU A 204 -0.56 -4.99 1.43
N VAL A 205 -0.47 -4.62 2.70
CA VAL A 205 -0.13 -5.56 3.78
C VAL A 205 -0.98 -5.22 5.00
N SER A 206 -1.59 -6.24 5.61
CA SER A 206 -2.43 -6.10 6.81
C SER A 206 -2.19 -7.24 7.80
#